data_7f280dce77338079d66b07a6f4e2fd00
#
_entry.id   7f280dce77338079d66b07a6f4e2fd00
#
_cell.length_a   1.000
_cell.length_b   1.000
_cell.length_c   1.000
_cell.angle_alpha   90.00
_cell.angle_beta   90.00
_cell.angle_gamma   90.00
#
_symmetry.space_group_name_H-M   'P 1'
#
loop_
_entity.id
_entity.type
_entity.pdbx_description
1 polymer ?
#
loop_
_entity_poly.entity_id
_entity_poly.type
_entity_poly.pdbx_seq_one_letter_code
_entity_poly.pdbx_strand_id
1 'polypeptide(L)'
;VAHLFGNCTAAIENPGYSRTRAVLGNSGLPCTLVDIDRDGLSVSALEASGASLCYLTPSHHFPTGVTMPATRRAQLLAWAAEKPGRYILEDDYDSEFRFDTRPLPCLQGMAGADGPVVYLTTFSKSLAPGIRIACMVLPQSLLRRYRRDFAAYANTVSRFEQQTLCEFMA
;
A
#
# COMPACT_ATOMS: atom_id res chain seq x y z
N VAL A 1 0.98 -5.24 9.17
CA VAL A 1 1.54 -3.99 8.59
C VAL A 1 1.56 -2.87 9.64
N ALA A 2 0.41 -2.50 10.24
CA ALA A 2 0.33 -1.39 11.19
C ALA A 2 1.41 -1.43 12.28
N HIS A 3 1.63 -2.57 12.92
CA HIS A 3 2.63 -2.72 13.97
C HIS A 3 4.10 -2.52 13.53
N LEU A 4 4.37 -2.51 12.22
CA LEU A 4 5.71 -2.19 11.71
C LEU A 4 6.07 -0.69 11.85
N PHE A 5 5.08 0.18 11.97
CA PHE A 5 5.31 1.62 11.92
C PHE A 5 5.37 2.29 13.30
N GLY A 6 4.98 1.57 14.36
CA GLY A 6 5.01 2.11 15.72
C GLY A 6 4.06 3.32 15.90
N ASN A 7 4.50 4.32 16.64
CA ASN A 7 3.71 5.52 16.94
C ASN A 7 3.85 6.56 15.81
N CYS A 8 3.13 6.37 14.71
CA CYS A 8 3.06 7.34 13.62
C CYS A 8 1.60 7.68 13.30
N THR A 9 1.37 8.78 12.61
CA THR A 9 0.06 9.12 12.03
C THR A 9 0.01 8.67 10.58
N ALA A 10 -1.08 8.00 10.21
CA ALA A 10 -1.34 7.57 8.84
C ALA A 10 -2.26 8.55 8.13
N ALA A 11 -1.82 9.10 6.99
CA ALA A 11 -2.66 9.81 6.05
C ALA A 11 -3.42 8.79 5.19
N ILE A 12 -4.73 9.01 4.99
CA ILE A 12 -5.61 8.16 4.19
C ILE A 12 -6.37 9.04 3.22
N GLU A 13 -6.54 8.58 1.99
CA GLU A 13 -7.30 9.27 0.94
C GLU A 13 -8.74 9.60 1.38
N ASN A 14 -9.21 10.81 1.01
CA ASN A 14 -10.57 11.29 1.25
C ASN A 14 -11.20 11.84 -0.06
N PRO A 15 -12.25 11.20 -0.61
CA PRO A 15 -12.81 9.92 -0.19
C PRO A 15 -11.82 8.77 -0.34
N GLY A 16 -12.04 7.66 0.36
CA GLY A 16 -11.18 6.50 0.30
C GLY A 16 -11.83 5.26 0.93
N TYR A 17 -11.13 4.16 0.98
CA TYR A 17 -11.65 2.89 1.51
C TYR A 17 -11.77 2.94 3.04
N SER A 18 -13.00 3.11 3.51
CA SER A 18 -13.31 3.34 4.93
C SER A 18 -12.81 2.24 5.88
N ARG A 19 -12.75 0.98 5.41
CA ARG A 19 -12.24 -0.13 6.23
C ARG A 19 -10.77 0.00 6.58
N THR A 20 -9.94 0.59 5.70
CA THR A 20 -8.53 0.85 6.00
C THR A 20 -8.37 1.73 7.23
N ARG A 21 -9.16 2.83 7.30
CA ARG A 21 -9.17 3.71 8.47
C ARG A 21 -9.52 2.95 9.76
N ALA A 22 -10.55 2.12 9.70
CA ALA A 22 -10.97 1.32 10.86
C ALA A 22 -9.88 0.32 11.29
N VAL A 23 -9.28 -0.39 10.33
CA VAL A 23 -8.23 -1.40 10.62
C VAL A 23 -6.97 -0.75 11.18
N LEU A 24 -6.50 0.33 10.58
CA LEU A 24 -5.32 1.05 11.07
C LEU A 24 -5.58 1.66 12.46
N GLY A 25 -6.73 2.32 12.65
CA GLY A 25 -7.12 2.88 13.93
C GLY A 25 -7.23 1.85 15.05
N ASN A 26 -7.88 0.71 14.78
CA ASN A 26 -7.99 -0.41 15.74
C ASN A 26 -6.63 -1.06 16.04
N SER A 27 -5.67 -0.89 15.15
CA SER A 27 -4.27 -1.34 15.35
C SER A 27 -3.40 -0.30 16.07
N GLY A 28 -3.99 0.79 16.56
CA GLY A 28 -3.29 1.82 17.33
C GLY A 28 -2.61 2.90 16.47
N LEU A 29 -2.86 2.96 15.16
CA LEU A 29 -2.36 4.02 14.29
C LEU A 29 -3.39 5.14 14.15
N PRO A 30 -3.14 6.36 14.68
CA PRO A 30 -3.96 7.51 14.38
C PRO A 30 -4.05 7.78 12.89
N CYS A 31 -5.25 8.06 12.39
CA CYS A 31 -5.47 8.31 10.97
C CYS A 31 -5.97 9.75 10.76
N THR A 32 -5.40 10.43 9.76
CA THR A 32 -5.89 11.71 9.25
C THR A 32 -6.36 11.53 7.81
N LEU A 33 -7.45 12.22 7.46
CA LEU A 33 -7.97 12.22 6.10
C LEU A 33 -7.26 13.30 5.28
N VAL A 34 -6.83 12.94 4.09
CA VAL A 34 -6.15 13.83 3.14
C VAL A 34 -6.93 13.83 1.83
N ASP A 35 -7.36 15.01 1.40
CA ASP A 35 -8.20 15.14 0.23
C ASP A 35 -7.46 14.74 -1.04
N ILE A 36 -8.20 14.16 -1.96
CA ILE A 36 -7.76 13.89 -3.32
C ILE A 36 -8.18 15.01 -4.27
N ASP A 37 -7.46 15.13 -5.36
CA ASP A 37 -7.83 15.95 -6.52
C ASP A 37 -8.00 15.05 -7.77
N ARG A 38 -8.06 15.65 -8.95
CA ARG A 38 -8.19 14.92 -10.22
C ARG A 38 -7.07 13.91 -10.51
N ASP A 39 -5.91 14.08 -9.86
CA ASP A 39 -4.70 13.24 -10.04
C ASP A 39 -4.46 12.30 -8.85
N GLY A 40 -5.41 12.19 -7.91
CA GLY A 40 -5.32 11.38 -6.70
C GLY A 40 -4.95 12.19 -5.47
N LEU A 41 -4.29 11.59 -4.48
CA LEU A 41 -3.96 12.22 -3.20
C LEU A 41 -3.15 13.50 -3.39
N SER A 42 -3.61 14.60 -2.75
CA SER A 42 -2.95 15.90 -2.79
C SER A 42 -1.66 15.90 -1.95
N VAL A 43 -0.51 16.14 -2.60
CA VAL A 43 0.80 16.15 -1.90
C VAL A 43 0.91 17.31 -0.93
N SER A 44 0.37 18.48 -1.27
CA SER A 44 0.37 19.64 -0.37
C SER A 44 -0.48 19.41 0.89
N ALA A 45 -1.64 18.76 0.73
CA ALA A 45 -2.48 18.37 1.86
C ALA A 45 -1.83 17.27 2.70
N LEU A 46 -1.13 16.32 2.06
CA LEU A 46 -0.34 15.31 2.75
C LEU A 46 0.78 15.93 3.61
N GLU A 47 1.52 16.87 3.05
CA GLU A 47 2.56 17.58 3.80
C GLU A 47 1.98 18.36 4.99
N ALA A 48 0.90 19.10 4.77
CA ALA A 48 0.21 19.84 5.81
C ALA A 48 -0.37 18.97 6.93
N SER A 49 -0.66 17.68 6.64
CA SER A 49 -1.20 16.74 7.62
C SER A 49 -0.20 16.34 8.71
N GLY A 50 1.10 16.53 8.47
CA GLY A 50 2.17 16.08 9.36
C GLY A 50 2.31 14.56 9.47
N ALA A 51 1.58 13.78 8.66
CA ALA A 51 1.66 12.31 8.67
C ALA A 51 3.04 11.82 8.20
N SER A 52 3.47 10.68 8.74
CA SER A 52 4.68 9.99 8.29
C SER A 52 4.40 8.68 7.57
N LEU A 53 3.17 8.24 7.56
CA LEU A 53 2.70 7.11 6.79
C LEU A 53 1.58 7.57 5.85
N CYS A 54 1.61 7.17 4.58
CA CYS A 54 0.58 7.49 3.60
C CYS A 54 0.03 6.18 3.02
N TYR A 55 -1.28 5.92 3.18
CA TYR A 55 -1.97 4.81 2.52
C TYR A 55 -2.72 5.32 1.31
N LEU A 56 -2.54 4.67 0.17
CA LEU A 56 -3.17 5.07 -1.09
C LEU A 56 -3.36 3.89 -2.07
N THR A 57 -4.27 4.09 -3.03
CA THR A 57 -4.63 3.13 -4.08
C THR A 57 -4.33 3.72 -5.47
N PRO A 58 -3.04 3.83 -5.88
CA PRO A 58 -2.64 4.69 -7.01
C PRO A 58 -2.95 4.12 -8.38
N SER A 59 -3.10 2.80 -8.49
CA SER A 59 -3.41 2.15 -9.77
C SER A 59 -4.88 2.30 -10.15
N HIS A 60 -5.76 2.28 -9.14
CA HIS A 60 -7.18 2.43 -9.32
C HIS A 60 -7.80 2.94 -8.01
N HIS A 61 -7.92 4.26 -7.91
CA HIS A 61 -8.40 4.89 -6.67
C HIS A 61 -9.81 4.46 -6.30
N PHE A 62 -10.00 3.94 -5.10
CA PHE A 62 -11.34 3.65 -4.59
C PHE A 62 -11.89 4.84 -3.77
N PRO A 63 -13.12 5.35 -4.04
CA PRO A 63 -14.12 4.79 -4.97
C PRO A 63 -14.18 5.50 -6.34
N THR A 64 -13.28 6.43 -6.66
CA THR A 64 -13.44 7.33 -7.81
C THR A 64 -12.98 6.74 -9.15
N GLY A 65 -12.17 5.68 -9.12
CA GLY A 65 -11.61 5.09 -10.34
C GLY A 65 -10.43 5.87 -10.93
N VAL A 66 -9.96 6.93 -10.28
CA VAL A 66 -8.82 7.73 -10.77
C VAL A 66 -7.56 6.89 -10.77
N THR A 67 -6.83 6.89 -11.89
CA THR A 67 -5.46 6.35 -11.97
C THR A 67 -4.47 7.48 -11.74
N MET A 68 -3.64 7.34 -10.73
CA MET A 68 -2.63 8.34 -10.37
C MET A 68 -1.55 8.43 -11.43
N PRO A 69 -1.32 9.62 -12.04
CA PRO A 69 -0.32 9.77 -13.09
C PRO A 69 1.12 9.67 -12.55
N ALA A 70 2.07 9.35 -13.44
CA ALA A 70 3.47 9.17 -13.08
C ALA A 70 4.09 10.39 -12.38
N THR A 71 3.66 11.59 -12.76
CA THR A 71 4.11 12.84 -12.13
C THR A 71 3.73 12.92 -10.65
N ARG A 72 2.48 12.54 -10.29
CA ARG A 72 2.01 12.52 -8.92
C ARG A 72 2.72 11.40 -8.13
N ARG A 73 2.94 10.23 -8.73
CA ARG A 73 3.74 9.15 -8.12
C ARG A 73 5.14 9.62 -7.77
N ALA A 74 5.82 10.33 -8.69
CA ALA A 74 7.13 10.90 -8.44
C ALA A 74 7.14 11.94 -7.29
N GLN A 75 6.11 12.79 -7.20
CA GLN A 75 5.96 13.76 -6.11
C GLN A 75 5.79 13.07 -4.75
N LEU A 76 4.99 11.99 -4.68
CA LEU A 76 4.81 11.22 -3.45
C LEU A 76 6.09 10.51 -3.02
N LEU A 77 6.85 9.96 -3.97
CA LEU A 77 8.16 9.37 -3.67
C LEU A 77 9.14 10.42 -3.16
N ALA A 78 9.16 11.62 -3.74
CA ALA A 78 9.97 12.74 -3.26
C ALA A 78 9.56 13.13 -1.83
N TRP A 79 8.26 13.26 -1.54
CA TRP A 79 7.75 13.49 -0.18
C TRP A 79 8.24 12.44 0.82
N ALA A 80 8.19 11.16 0.44
CA ALA A 80 8.63 10.09 1.33
C ALA A 80 10.14 10.08 1.53
N ALA A 81 10.93 10.42 0.50
CA ALA A 81 12.39 10.48 0.56
C ALA A 81 12.93 11.70 1.33
N GLU A 82 12.15 12.79 1.44
CA GLU A 82 12.56 14.03 2.09
C GLU A 82 12.87 13.88 3.58
N LYS A 83 12.12 13.02 4.28
CA LYS A 83 12.29 12.82 5.73
C LYS A 83 12.42 11.35 6.08
N PRO A 84 13.48 10.94 6.79
CA PRO A 84 13.60 9.58 7.30
C PRO A 84 12.38 9.17 8.13
N GLY A 85 11.92 7.94 7.96
CA GLY A 85 10.75 7.41 8.68
C GLY A 85 9.41 7.68 7.99
N ARG A 86 9.37 8.41 6.88
CA ARG A 86 8.19 8.47 6.01
C ARG A 86 8.09 7.21 5.15
N TYR A 87 6.87 6.68 5.02
CA TYR A 87 6.58 5.52 4.19
C TYR A 87 5.26 5.67 3.45
N ILE A 88 5.17 4.97 2.32
CA ILE A 88 3.95 4.84 1.54
C ILE A 88 3.48 3.38 1.63
N LEU A 89 2.21 3.17 1.97
CA LEU A 89 1.50 1.91 1.80
C LEU A 89 0.74 1.98 0.48
N GLU A 90 1.28 1.35 -0.54
CA GLU A 90 0.65 1.21 -1.85
C GLU A 90 -0.24 -0.03 -1.83
N ASP A 91 -1.55 0.16 -1.88
CA ASP A 91 -2.53 -0.93 -1.99
C ASP A 91 -2.95 -1.09 -3.44
N ASP A 92 -2.47 -2.17 -4.04
CA ASP A 92 -2.70 -2.51 -5.44
C ASP A 92 -3.57 -3.77 -5.51
N TYR A 93 -4.87 -3.56 -5.52
CA TYR A 93 -5.85 -4.65 -5.39
C TYR A 93 -6.37 -5.17 -6.73
N ASP A 94 -6.12 -4.48 -7.85
CA ASP A 94 -6.69 -4.82 -9.16
C ASP A 94 -5.90 -4.31 -10.39
N SER A 95 -4.62 -3.94 -10.27
CA SER A 95 -3.81 -3.37 -11.36
C SER A 95 -3.57 -4.32 -12.53
N GLU A 96 -3.78 -5.62 -12.34
CA GLU A 96 -3.77 -6.61 -13.41
C GLU A 96 -4.92 -6.43 -14.41
N PHE A 97 -6.05 -5.81 -13.99
CA PHE A 97 -7.18 -5.52 -14.86
C PHE A 97 -7.00 -4.16 -15.53
N ARG A 98 -6.72 -4.18 -16.82
CA ARG A 98 -6.45 -2.99 -17.63
C ARG A 98 -7.33 -3.00 -18.85
N PHE A 99 -8.13 -1.95 -19.00
CA PHE A 99 -9.10 -1.88 -20.09
C PHE A 99 -8.62 -0.98 -21.23
N ASP A 100 -8.03 0.21 -20.92
CA ASP A 100 -7.70 1.20 -21.94
C ASP A 100 -6.41 2.00 -21.71
N THR A 101 -5.59 1.66 -20.70
CA THR A 101 -4.42 2.47 -20.34
C THR A 101 -3.09 1.71 -20.49
N ARG A 102 -2.03 2.43 -20.85
CA ARG A 102 -0.68 1.89 -20.78
C ARG A 102 -0.31 1.60 -19.32
N PRO A 103 0.40 0.47 -19.06
CA PRO A 103 0.85 0.16 -17.71
C PRO A 103 1.73 1.28 -17.16
N LEU A 104 1.36 1.79 -15.99
CA LEU A 104 2.24 2.64 -15.19
C LEU A 104 2.97 1.75 -14.16
N PRO A 105 4.27 1.95 -13.93
CA PRO A 105 4.98 1.23 -12.89
C PRO A 105 4.38 1.59 -11.52
N CYS A 106 4.23 0.61 -10.64
CA CYS A 106 3.82 0.86 -9.26
C CYS A 106 4.85 1.74 -8.53
N LEU A 107 4.44 2.39 -7.45
CA LEU A 107 5.34 3.22 -6.62
C LEU A 107 6.53 2.42 -6.10
N GLN A 108 6.29 1.17 -5.66
CA GLN A 108 7.35 0.28 -5.20
C GLN A 108 8.35 -0.03 -6.31
N GLY A 109 7.88 -0.29 -7.54
CA GLY A 109 8.76 -0.51 -8.70
C GLY A 109 9.58 0.73 -9.07
N MET A 110 8.99 1.93 -8.95
CA MET A 110 9.70 3.20 -9.16
C MET A 110 10.73 3.49 -8.06
N ALA A 111 10.43 3.15 -6.82
CA ALA A 111 11.28 3.40 -5.66
C ALA A 111 12.43 2.39 -5.51
N GLY A 112 12.27 1.20 -6.06
CA GLY A 112 13.22 0.10 -5.90
C GLY A 112 13.16 -0.59 -4.52
N ALA A 113 14.06 -1.55 -4.31
CA ALA A 113 14.04 -2.43 -3.13
C ALA A 113 14.32 -1.71 -1.80
N ASP A 114 15.06 -0.61 -1.83
CA ASP A 114 15.43 0.17 -0.64
C ASP A 114 14.57 1.43 -0.47
N GLY A 115 13.63 1.67 -1.39
CA GLY A 115 12.73 2.83 -1.35
C GLY A 115 11.72 2.75 -0.21
N PRO A 116 11.07 3.87 0.13
CA PRO A 116 10.17 3.97 1.28
C PRO A 116 8.74 3.48 0.98
N VAL A 117 8.58 2.45 0.16
CA VAL A 117 7.26 1.95 -0.26
C VAL A 117 7.05 0.52 0.20
N VAL A 118 5.95 0.29 0.90
CA VAL A 118 5.40 -1.04 1.16
C VAL A 118 4.30 -1.29 0.14
N TYR A 119 4.48 -2.31 -0.68
CA TYR A 119 3.49 -2.71 -1.68
C TYR A 119 2.63 -3.84 -1.15
N LEU A 120 1.32 -3.68 -1.27
CA LEU A 120 0.32 -4.66 -0.90
C LEU A 120 -0.47 -5.07 -2.14
N THR A 121 -0.66 -6.37 -2.32
CA THR A 121 -1.51 -6.91 -3.39
C THR A 121 -2.27 -8.13 -2.92
N THR A 122 -3.33 -8.50 -3.64
CA THR A 122 -4.21 -9.62 -3.28
C THR A 122 -4.58 -10.43 -4.50
N PHE A 123 -4.67 -11.74 -4.35
CA PHE A 123 -5.20 -12.64 -5.39
C PHE A 123 -6.72 -12.78 -5.36
N SER A 124 -7.41 -12.00 -4.52
CA SER A 124 -8.87 -12.06 -4.39
C SER A 124 -9.63 -11.62 -5.64
N LYS A 125 -9.01 -10.83 -6.50
CA LYS A 125 -9.60 -10.36 -7.76
C LYS A 125 -9.13 -11.18 -8.96
N SER A 126 -7.84 -11.47 -9.05
CA SER A 126 -7.25 -12.19 -10.18
C SER A 126 -7.51 -13.69 -10.17
N LEU A 127 -7.64 -14.30 -8.99
CA LEU A 127 -7.93 -15.74 -8.90
C LEU A 127 -9.33 -16.01 -8.36
N ALA A 128 -9.56 -15.78 -7.08
CA ALA A 128 -10.88 -15.93 -6.46
C ALA A 128 -10.95 -15.23 -5.09
N PRO A 129 -12.08 -14.61 -4.72
CA PRO A 129 -12.22 -13.99 -3.40
C PRO A 129 -12.04 -14.97 -2.23
N GLY A 130 -12.32 -16.24 -2.45
CA GLY A 130 -12.19 -17.31 -1.45
C GLY A 130 -10.76 -17.74 -1.14
N ILE A 131 -9.77 -17.45 -2.00
CA ILE A 131 -8.38 -17.89 -1.81
C ILE A 131 -7.71 -17.21 -0.60
N ARG A 132 -8.14 -16.05 -0.21
CA ARG A 132 -7.67 -15.30 0.96
C ARG A 132 -6.16 -15.09 1.04
N ILE A 133 -5.47 -15.01 -0.09
CA ILE A 133 -4.04 -14.72 -0.18
C ILE A 133 -3.82 -13.26 -0.53
N ALA A 134 -2.97 -12.60 0.24
CA ALA A 134 -2.41 -11.30 -0.04
C ALA A 134 -0.89 -11.37 0.09
N CYS A 135 -0.18 -10.56 -0.68
CA CYS A 135 1.26 -10.44 -0.63
C CYS A 135 1.67 -9.03 -0.17
N MET A 136 2.80 -8.98 0.53
CA MET A 136 3.40 -7.73 0.97
C MET A 136 4.87 -7.71 0.57
N VAL A 137 5.27 -6.68 -0.17
CA VAL A 137 6.69 -6.41 -0.49
C VAL A 137 7.18 -5.30 0.42
N LEU A 138 8.18 -5.62 1.24
CA LEU A 138 8.75 -4.70 2.22
C LEU A 138 10.10 -4.14 1.74
N PRO A 139 10.37 -2.85 1.98
CA PRO A 139 11.72 -2.31 1.90
C PRO A 139 12.68 -3.09 2.79
N GLN A 140 13.96 -3.17 2.40
CA GLN A 140 14.98 -3.92 3.16
C GLN A 140 15.08 -3.48 4.64
N SER A 141 14.90 -2.18 4.90
CA SER A 141 14.88 -1.62 6.26
C SER A 141 13.76 -2.22 7.11
N LEU A 142 12.54 -2.28 6.56
CA LEU A 142 11.38 -2.86 7.25
C LEU A 142 11.41 -4.39 7.25
N LEU A 143 11.98 -5.02 6.24
CA LEU A 143 12.12 -6.48 6.18
C LEU A 143 12.99 -7.01 7.32
N ARG A 144 14.10 -6.33 7.65
CA ARG A 144 14.94 -6.69 8.81
C ARG A 144 14.14 -6.60 10.11
N ARG A 145 13.38 -5.50 10.29
CA ARG A 145 12.49 -5.33 11.45
C ARG A 145 11.41 -6.41 11.50
N TYR A 146 10.75 -6.68 10.38
CA TYR A 146 9.73 -7.71 10.27
C TYR A 146 10.27 -9.08 10.70
N ARG A 147 11.42 -9.49 10.19
CA ARG A 147 12.04 -10.78 10.53
C ARG A 147 12.41 -10.90 12.01
N ARG A 148 12.84 -9.81 12.64
CA ARG A 148 13.20 -9.78 14.06
C ARG A 148 11.96 -9.81 14.97
N ASP A 149 10.98 -8.94 14.68
CA ASP A 149 9.90 -8.65 15.63
C ASP A 149 8.65 -9.52 15.38
N PHE A 150 8.51 -10.09 14.18
CA PHE A 150 7.33 -10.85 13.78
C PHE A 150 7.60 -12.32 13.43
N ALA A 151 8.81 -12.83 13.67
CA ALA A 151 9.15 -14.23 13.41
C ALA A 151 8.33 -15.24 14.22
N ALA A 152 7.79 -14.83 15.37
CA ALA A 152 6.93 -15.67 16.21
C ALA A 152 5.49 -15.82 15.70
N TYR A 153 5.06 -14.97 14.75
CA TYR A 153 3.70 -15.04 14.19
C TYR A 153 3.62 -16.13 13.13
N ALA A 154 2.61 -16.99 13.25
CA ALA A 154 2.34 -18.01 12.25
C ALA A 154 1.85 -17.36 10.94
N ASN A 155 2.22 -17.96 9.80
CA ASN A 155 1.62 -17.61 8.53
C ASN A 155 0.14 -18.04 8.54
N THR A 156 -0.77 -17.12 8.24
CA THR A 156 -2.21 -17.37 8.23
C THR A 156 -2.71 -18.02 6.93
N VAL A 157 -1.88 -18.06 5.89
CA VAL A 157 -2.21 -18.74 4.63
C VAL A 157 -1.90 -20.23 4.76
N SER A 158 -2.90 -21.08 4.55
CA SER A 158 -2.72 -22.52 4.62
C SER A 158 -1.80 -23.05 3.53
N ARG A 159 -1.18 -24.21 3.75
CA ARG A 159 -0.34 -24.85 2.72
C ARG A 159 -1.13 -25.27 1.48
N PHE A 160 -2.41 -25.59 1.63
CA PHE A 160 -3.27 -25.91 0.50
C PHE A 160 -3.45 -24.71 -0.42
N GLU A 161 -3.76 -23.55 0.14
CA GLU A 161 -3.91 -22.31 -0.63
C GLU A 161 -2.60 -21.88 -1.27
N GLN A 162 -1.46 -22.02 -0.56
CA GLN A 162 -0.15 -21.75 -1.13
C GLN A 162 0.16 -22.66 -2.32
N GLN A 163 -0.12 -23.96 -2.21
CA GLN A 163 0.09 -24.92 -3.30
C GLN A 163 -0.85 -24.63 -4.47
N THR A 164 -2.13 -24.34 -4.19
CA THR A 164 -3.10 -23.95 -5.23
C THR A 164 -2.62 -22.75 -6.02
N LEU A 165 -2.11 -21.72 -5.33
CA LEU A 165 -1.55 -20.55 -6.01
C LEU A 165 -0.31 -20.91 -6.83
N CYS A 166 0.56 -21.75 -6.31
CA CYS A 166 1.77 -22.20 -7.01
C CYS A 166 1.42 -22.91 -8.33
N GLU A 167 0.47 -23.84 -8.30
CA GLU A 167 -0.02 -24.55 -9.50
C GLU A 167 -0.72 -23.62 -10.50
N PHE A 168 -1.42 -22.60 -9.98
CA PHE A 168 -2.09 -21.62 -10.84
C PHE A 168 -1.09 -20.72 -11.58
N MET A 169 0.07 -20.45 -10.98
CA MET A 169 1.09 -19.56 -11.54
C MET A 169 2.13 -20.30 -12.41
N ALA A 170 2.13 -21.63 -12.43
CA ALA A 170 3.05 -22.45 -13.22
C ALA A 170 2.64 -22.53 -14.69
#